data_be61a3914f56e88d9d30c9949d85b13d
#
_entry.id   be61a3914f56e88d9d30c9949d85b13d
#
_cell.length_a   1.000
_cell.length_b   1.000
_cell.length_c   1.000
_cell.angle_alpha   90.00
_cell.angle_beta   90.00
_cell.angle_gamma   90.00
#
_symmetry.space_group_name_H-M   'P 1'
#
loop_
_entity.id
_entity.type
_entity.pdbx_description
1 polymer ?
#
loop_
_entity_poly.entity_id
_entity_poly.type
_entity_poly.pdbx_seq_one_letter_code
_entity_poly.pdbx_strand_id
1 'polypeptide(L)'
;MEFLDFFKNALNLKNISRQGWIDKLSIEHPESVADHSYSMAIMGMVISDFENYDTEKILKMILLHDLAESKIGDFTPEQIIKSEKEKIENHAFYDIIETLPNSIKSSYTSIWKEYQNQISVEAKIVHQIDRLEMALQAKMYEKSGSSKENTATFLQTAKSDITHPKLKELFTKIVED
;
A
#
# COMPACT_ATOMS: atom_id res chain seq x y z
N MET A 1 26.39 -12.08 -0.70
CA MET A 1 25.15 -12.85 -0.46
C MET A 1 24.03 -12.02 -1.07
N GLU A 2 23.59 -12.40 -2.25
CA GLU A 2 22.83 -11.57 -3.20
C GLU A 2 21.48 -11.04 -2.69
N PHE A 3 20.83 -11.73 -1.72
CA PHE A 3 19.49 -11.35 -1.27
C PHE A 3 19.44 -10.69 0.12
N LEU A 4 20.53 -10.71 0.86
CA LEU A 4 20.51 -10.29 2.26
C LEU A 4 20.08 -8.84 2.45
N ASP A 5 20.59 -7.94 1.62
CA ASP A 5 20.28 -6.51 1.76
C ASP A 5 18.85 -6.18 1.28
N PHE A 6 18.36 -6.90 0.27
CA PHE A 6 16.95 -6.85 -0.11
C PHE A 6 16.04 -7.29 1.04
N PHE A 7 16.35 -8.42 1.69
CA PHE A 7 15.57 -8.90 2.84
C PHE A 7 15.64 -7.97 4.05
N LYS A 8 16.78 -7.30 4.29
CA LYS A 8 16.87 -6.28 5.34
C LYS A 8 15.95 -5.09 5.07
N ASN A 9 15.87 -4.61 3.81
CA ASN A 9 14.91 -3.55 3.45
C ASN A 9 13.46 -4.02 3.69
N ALA A 10 13.10 -5.22 3.25
CA ALA A 10 11.76 -5.76 3.49
C ALA A 10 11.45 -5.87 5.01
N LEU A 11 12.41 -6.33 5.82
CA LEU A 11 12.26 -6.38 7.28
C LEU A 11 12.13 -4.99 7.91
N ASN A 12 12.79 -3.97 7.36
CA ASN A 12 12.74 -2.61 7.89
C ASN A 12 11.36 -1.97 7.78
N LEU A 13 10.48 -2.43 6.86
CA LEU A 13 9.10 -1.95 6.79
C LEU A 13 8.32 -2.17 8.09
N LYS A 14 8.73 -3.11 8.94
CA LYS A 14 8.18 -3.31 10.29
C LYS A 14 8.46 -2.14 11.24
N ASN A 15 9.49 -1.35 10.95
CA ASN A 15 9.90 -0.20 11.76
C ASN A 15 9.38 1.13 11.18
N ILE A 16 8.74 1.10 10.02
CA ILE A 16 8.18 2.28 9.36
C ILE A 16 6.69 2.36 9.73
N SER A 17 6.34 3.34 10.53
CA SER A 17 4.95 3.61 10.89
C SER A 17 4.21 4.26 9.71
N ARG A 18 2.94 3.94 9.54
CA ARG A 18 2.05 4.64 8.60
C ARG A 18 1.80 6.06 9.12
N GLN A 19 2.49 7.02 8.52
CA GLN A 19 2.59 8.41 9.00
C GLN A 19 1.24 9.13 9.06
N GLY A 20 0.34 8.82 8.13
CA GLY A 20 -0.99 9.42 8.12
C GLY A 20 -1.80 9.21 9.40
N TRP A 21 -1.62 8.07 10.09
CA TRP A 21 -2.30 7.81 11.35
C TRP A 21 -1.72 8.63 12.50
N ILE A 22 -0.41 8.87 12.50
CA ILE A 22 0.24 9.75 13.48
C ILE A 22 -0.24 11.18 13.28
N ASP A 23 -0.16 11.69 12.05
CA ASP A 23 -0.41 13.10 11.74
C ASP A 23 -1.88 13.50 11.95
N LYS A 24 -2.83 12.62 11.58
CA LYS A 24 -4.26 12.94 11.60
C LYS A 24 -5.00 12.42 12.83
N LEU A 25 -4.57 11.28 13.37
CA LEU A 25 -5.27 10.63 14.50
C LEU A 25 -4.47 10.69 15.80
N SER A 26 -3.21 11.16 15.77
CA SER A 26 -2.31 11.20 16.93
C SER A 26 -2.14 9.82 17.59
N ILE A 27 -2.14 8.75 16.80
CA ILE A 27 -1.95 7.39 17.29
C ILE A 27 -0.46 7.21 17.60
N GLU A 28 -0.14 6.87 18.83
CA GLU A 28 1.23 6.70 19.30
C GLU A 28 1.92 5.48 18.68
N HIS A 29 1.19 4.39 18.53
CA HIS A 29 1.66 3.13 17.95
C HIS A 29 0.73 2.67 16.82
N PRO A 30 0.78 3.31 15.64
CA PRO A 30 -0.03 2.88 14.51
C PRO A 30 0.53 1.60 13.88
N GLU A 31 -0.23 1.02 12.97
CA GLU A 31 0.29 -0.04 12.12
C GLU A 31 1.58 0.38 11.41
N SER A 32 2.43 -0.59 11.13
CA SER A 32 3.58 -0.41 10.25
C SER A 32 3.20 -0.57 8.77
N VAL A 33 4.08 -0.12 7.87
CA VAL A 33 3.94 -0.37 6.43
C VAL A 33 3.94 -1.88 6.13
N ALA A 34 4.63 -2.69 6.94
CA ALA A 34 4.59 -4.15 6.80
C ALA A 34 3.22 -4.75 7.19
N ASP A 35 2.57 -4.25 8.24
CA ASP A 35 1.24 -4.69 8.65
C ASP A 35 0.19 -4.36 7.58
N HIS A 36 0.24 -3.13 7.06
CA HIS A 36 -0.56 -2.67 5.92
C HIS A 36 -0.37 -3.58 4.69
N SER A 37 0.88 -3.79 4.27
CA SER A 37 1.18 -4.64 3.10
C SER A 37 0.71 -6.09 3.29
N TYR A 38 0.79 -6.64 4.52
CA TYR A 38 0.27 -7.97 4.83
C TYR A 38 -1.26 -8.01 4.69
N SER A 39 -1.97 -7.05 5.28
CA SER A 39 -3.43 -6.94 5.20
C SER A 39 -3.89 -6.81 3.74
N MET A 40 -3.24 -5.94 2.97
CA MET A 40 -3.46 -5.79 1.53
C MET A 40 -3.23 -7.10 0.77
N ALA A 41 -2.18 -7.87 1.10
CA ALA A 41 -1.87 -9.12 0.41
C ALA A 41 -2.97 -10.16 0.62
N ILE A 42 -3.53 -10.27 1.81
CA ILE A 42 -4.69 -11.14 2.08
C ILE A 42 -5.91 -10.68 1.29
N MET A 43 -6.21 -9.38 1.29
CA MET A 43 -7.33 -8.83 0.50
C MET A 43 -7.13 -9.06 -1.00
N GLY A 44 -5.92 -8.80 -1.50
CA GLY A 44 -5.56 -8.97 -2.90
C GLY A 44 -5.69 -10.42 -3.36
N MET A 45 -5.24 -11.38 -2.55
CA MET A 45 -5.38 -12.80 -2.83
C MET A 45 -6.86 -13.19 -2.97
N VAL A 46 -7.70 -12.82 -2.00
CA VAL A 46 -9.12 -13.17 -2.02
C VAL A 46 -9.85 -12.52 -3.19
N ILE A 47 -9.60 -11.24 -3.46
CA ILE A 47 -10.25 -10.52 -4.55
C ILE A 47 -9.79 -11.05 -5.91
N SER A 48 -8.49 -11.33 -6.10
CA SER A 48 -7.99 -11.85 -7.36
C SER A 48 -8.52 -13.25 -7.67
N ASP A 49 -8.60 -14.13 -6.67
CA ASP A 49 -9.16 -15.47 -6.86
C ASP A 49 -10.66 -15.42 -7.17
N PHE A 50 -11.40 -14.50 -6.54
CA PHE A 50 -12.84 -14.32 -6.77
C PHE A 50 -13.15 -13.73 -8.16
N GLU A 51 -12.37 -12.76 -8.61
CA GLU A 51 -12.56 -12.03 -9.87
C GLU A 51 -11.78 -12.64 -11.06
N ASN A 52 -11.00 -13.71 -10.83
CA ASN A 52 -10.13 -14.37 -11.80
C ASN A 52 -9.06 -13.44 -12.42
N TYR A 53 -8.43 -12.58 -11.59
CA TYR A 53 -7.24 -11.82 -11.95
C TYR A 53 -5.97 -12.66 -11.77
N ASP A 54 -4.84 -12.13 -12.24
CA ASP A 54 -3.52 -12.72 -12.01
C ASP A 54 -3.10 -12.51 -10.53
N THR A 55 -3.39 -13.51 -9.69
CA THR A 55 -3.10 -13.48 -8.25
C THR A 55 -1.61 -13.33 -7.97
N GLU A 56 -0.73 -14.01 -8.72
CA GLU A 56 0.73 -13.89 -8.56
C GLU A 56 1.20 -12.46 -8.81
N LYS A 57 0.71 -11.83 -9.86
CA LYS A 57 1.04 -10.46 -10.23
C LYS A 57 0.53 -9.46 -9.20
N ILE A 58 -0.72 -9.61 -8.74
CA ILE A 58 -1.32 -8.77 -7.69
C ILE A 58 -0.52 -8.85 -6.40
N LEU A 59 -0.18 -10.05 -5.95
CA LEU A 59 0.62 -10.22 -4.74
C LEU A 59 2.01 -9.61 -4.86
N LYS A 60 2.69 -9.78 -6.01
CA LYS A 60 3.98 -9.12 -6.25
C LYS A 60 3.85 -7.59 -6.24
N MET A 61 2.80 -7.02 -6.86
CA MET A 61 2.56 -5.59 -6.82
C MET A 61 2.35 -5.09 -5.39
N ILE A 62 1.49 -5.76 -4.62
CA ILE A 62 1.22 -5.39 -3.23
C ILE A 62 2.48 -5.46 -2.37
N LEU A 63 3.28 -6.52 -2.48
CA LEU A 63 4.48 -6.67 -1.66
C LEU A 63 5.63 -5.72 -2.07
N LEU A 64 5.56 -5.12 -3.25
CA LEU A 64 6.58 -4.20 -3.76
C LEU A 64 6.14 -2.72 -3.71
N HIS A 65 4.83 -2.42 -3.58
CA HIS A 65 4.30 -1.07 -3.80
C HIS A 65 4.87 -0.01 -2.85
N ASP A 66 5.06 -0.36 -1.59
CA ASP A 66 5.63 0.51 -0.55
C ASP A 66 7.05 0.10 -0.12
N LEU A 67 7.73 -0.81 -0.88
CA LEU A 67 9.06 -1.27 -0.50
C LEU A 67 10.09 -0.13 -0.43
N ALA A 68 9.94 0.90 -1.25
CA ALA A 68 10.77 2.10 -1.24
C ALA A 68 10.78 2.80 0.13
N GLU A 69 9.65 2.77 0.85
CA GLU A 69 9.49 3.41 2.16
C GLU A 69 10.40 2.82 3.24
N SER A 70 10.91 1.61 3.02
CA SER A 70 11.94 1.02 3.89
C SER A 70 13.22 1.87 3.99
N LYS A 71 13.50 2.70 2.98
CA LYS A 71 14.66 3.61 2.95
C LYS A 71 14.31 5.07 3.26
N ILE A 72 13.13 5.51 2.86
CA ILE A 72 12.77 6.92 2.87
C ILE A 72 11.70 7.27 3.92
N GLY A 73 11.02 6.28 4.50
CA GLY A 73 9.85 6.47 5.37
C GLY A 73 8.55 6.62 4.57
N ASP A 74 7.42 6.55 5.28
CA ASP A 74 6.09 6.86 4.71
C ASP A 74 5.87 8.38 4.75
N PHE A 75 5.63 9.00 3.61
CA PHE A 75 5.33 10.42 3.48
C PHE A 75 3.86 10.66 3.18
N THR A 76 3.25 11.56 3.93
CA THR A 76 1.89 12.03 3.65
C THR A 76 1.88 13.11 2.54
N PRO A 77 0.73 13.31 1.87
CA PRO A 77 0.59 14.35 0.85
C PRO A 77 0.85 15.78 1.36
N GLU A 78 0.73 16.00 2.67
CA GLU A 78 1.01 17.27 3.33
C GLU A 78 2.51 17.54 3.51
N GLN A 79 3.32 16.49 3.57
CA GLN A 79 4.77 16.58 3.77
C GLN A 79 5.55 16.74 2.47
N ILE A 80 5.04 16.17 1.38
CA ILE A 80 5.74 16.16 0.09
C ILE A 80 4.73 16.19 -1.07
N ILE A 81 5.05 16.94 -2.13
CA ILE A 81 4.22 16.94 -3.33
C ILE A 81 4.38 15.63 -4.11
N LYS A 82 3.29 15.17 -4.72
CA LYS A 82 3.21 13.88 -5.40
C LYS A 82 4.36 13.62 -6.38
N SER A 83 4.68 14.58 -7.24
CA SER A 83 5.73 14.42 -8.26
C SER A 83 7.15 14.28 -7.69
N GLU A 84 7.38 14.81 -6.50
CA GLU A 84 8.65 14.67 -5.79
C GLU A 84 8.70 13.32 -5.03
N LYS A 85 7.59 12.94 -4.37
CA LYS A 85 7.44 11.62 -3.74
C LYS A 85 7.72 10.52 -4.77
N GLU A 86 7.07 10.57 -5.94
CA GLU A 86 7.29 9.59 -7.01
C GLU A 86 8.76 9.47 -7.46
N LYS A 87 9.50 10.58 -7.53
CA LYS A 87 10.93 10.55 -7.88
C LYS A 87 11.78 9.88 -6.82
N ILE A 88 11.53 10.23 -5.56
CA ILE A 88 12.28 9.69 -4.41
C ILE A 88 11.98 8.20 -4.25
N GLU A 89 10.71 7.80 -4.34
CA GLU A 89 10.30 6.40 -4.29
C GLU A 89 10.93 5.58 -5.43
N ASN A 90 10.89 6.09 -6.66
CA ASN A 90 11.53 5.43 -7.79
C ASN A 90 13.03 5.22 -7.56
N HIS A 91 13.73 6.25 -7.09
CA HIS A 91 15.16 6.15 -6.81
C HIS A 91 15.43 5.10 -5.73
N ALA A 92 14.72 5.17 -4.61
CA ALA A 92 14.87 4.21 -3.50
C ALA A 92 14.52 2.77 -3.93
N PHE A 93 13.47 2.59 -4.71
CA PHE A 93 13.09 1.27 -5.22
C PHE A 93 14.18 0.67 -6.11
N TYR A 94 14.70 1.44 -7.08
CA TYR A 94 15.77 0.94 -7.95
C TYR A 94 17.06 0.62 -7.17
N ASP A 95 17.41 1.41 -6.18
CA ASP A 95 18.53 1.12 -5.29
C ASP A 95 18.36 -0.20 -4.51
N ILE A 96 17.13 -0.49 -4.06
CA ILE A 96 16.84 -1.73 -3.32
C ILE A 96 16.96 -2.94 -4.24
N ILE A 97 16.37 -2.89 -5.42
CA ILE A 97 16.39 -4.02 -6.35
C ILE A 97 17.72 -4.21 -7.07
N GLU A 98 18.62 -3.19 -7.05
CA GLU A 98 19.97 -3.31 -7.65
C GLU A 98 20.79 -4.43 -6.99
N THR A 99 20.47 -4.78 -5.75
CA THR A 99 21.09 -5.88 -5.01
C THR A 99 20.67 -7.27 -5.49
N LEU A 100 19.65 -7.35 -6.37
CA LEU A 100 19.09 -8.61 -6.88
C LEU A 100 19.75 -9.05 -8.20
N PRO A 101 19.75 -10.36 -8.50
CA PRO A 101 20.15 -10.86 -9.82
C PRO A 101 19.31 -10.25 -10.96
N ASN A 102 19.94 -10.04 -12.11
CA ASN A 102 19.29 -9.39 -13.27
C ASN A 102 17.96 -10.05 -13.70
N SER A 103 17.84 -11.37 -13.58
CA SER A 103 16.63 -12.10 -13.92
C SER A 103 15.42 -11.71 -13.06
N ILE A 104 15.66 -11.45 -11.76
CA ILE A 104 14.63 -11.01 -10.80
C ILE A 104 14.41 -9.50 -10.94
N LYS A 105 15.49 -8.73 -11.01
CA LYS A 105 15.46 -7.27 -11.11
C LYS A 105 14.62 -6.79 -12.29
N SER A 106 14.74 -7.40 -13.48
CA SER A 106 13.95 -7.01 -14.64
C SER A 106 12.44 -7.23 -14.44
N SER A 107 12.06 -8.36 -13.81
CA SER A 107 10.68 -8.67 -13.49
C SER A 107 10.09 -7.67 -12.49
N TYR A 108 10.80 -7.37 -11.41
CA TYR A 108 10.33 -6.43 -10.37
C TYR A 108 10.26 -4.99 -10.91
N THR A 109 11.22 -4.59 -11.75
CA THR A 109 11.16 -3.31 -12.46
C THR A 109 9.91 -3.18 -13.33
N SER A 110 9.54 -4.25 -14.05
CA SER A 110 8.33 -4.25 -14.88
C SER A 110 7.07 -4.10 -14.05
N ILE A 111 6.95 -4.88 -12.95
CA ILE A 111 5.82 -4.82 -12.02
C ILE A 111 5.70 -3.45 -11.37
N TRP A 112 6.82 -2.87 -10.91
CA TRP A 112 6.85 -1.53 -10.33
C TRP A 112 6.35 -0.46 -11.30
N LYS A 113 6.86 -0.46 -12.54
CA LYS A 113 6.43 0.49 -13.58
C LYS A 113 4.96 0.33 -13.93
N GLU A 114 4.47 -0.90 -13.99
CA GLU A 114 3.07 -1.20 -14.28
C GLU A 114 2.17 -0.68 -13.17
N TYR A 115 2.55 -0.88 -11.91
CA TYR A 115 1.86 -0.34 -10.73
C TYR A 115 1.84 1.19 -10.75
N GLN A 116 3.00 1.83 -10.84
CA GLN A 116 3.13 3.30 -10.81
C GLN A 116 2.30 3.99 -11.92
N ASN A 117 2.26 3.40 -13.11
CA ASN A 117 1.53 3.97 -14.25
C ASN A 117 0.08 3.48 -14.36
N GLN A 118 -0.38 2.61 -13.48
CA GLN A 118 -1.73 2.04 -13.49
C GLN A 118 -2.15 1.47 -14.87
N ILE A 119 -1.22 0.79 -15.56
CA ILE A 119 -1.42 0.35 -16.96
C ILE A 119 -2.40 -0.81 -17.04
N SER A 120 -2.28 -1.80 -16.14
CA SER A 120 -3.10 -3.01 -16.15
C SER A 120 -4.32 -2.93 -15.25
N VAL A 121 -5.23 -3.90 -15.40
CA VAL A 121 -6.36 -4.08 -14.51
C VAL A 121 -5.88 -4.45 -13.10
N GLU A 122 -4.83 -5.27 -12.98
CA GLU A 122 -4.24 -5.66 -11.70
C GLU A 122 -3.65 -4.44 -10.96
N ALA A 123 -2.93 -3.57 -11.66
CA ALA A 123 -2.40 -2.34 -11.05
C ALA A 123 -3.53 -1.45 -10.53
N LYS A 124 -4.60 -1.27 -11.31
CA LYS A 124 -5.77 -0.47 -10.90
C LYS A 124 -6.49 -1.08 -9.71
N ILE A 125 -6.59 -2.42 -9.65
CA ILE A 125 -7.25 -3.10 -8.52
C ILE A 125 -6.39 -3.01 -7.26
N VAL A 126 -5.05 -3.13 -7.37
CA VAL A 126 -4.13 -2.98 -6.24
C VAL A 126 -4.26 -1.58 -5.61
N HIS A 127 -4.30 -0.51 -6.40
CA HIS A 127 -4.53 0.84 -5.89
C HIS A 127 -5.87 0.97 -5.15
N GLN A 128 -6.90 0.28 -5.59
CA GLN A 128 -8.20 0.32 -4.93
C GLN A 128 -8.25 -0.56 -3.67
N ILE A 129 -7.49 -1.66 -3.64
CA ILE A 129 -7.32 -2.49 -2.44
C ILE A 129 -6.58 -1.71 -1.35
N ASP A 130 -5.54 -0.94 -1.70
CA ASP A 130 -4.86 -0.02 -0.79
C ASP A 130 -5.87 0.95 -0.13
N ARG A 131 -6.75 1.57 -0.91
CA ARG A 131 -7.80 2.45 -0.39
C ARG A 131 -8.83 1.73 0.48
N LEU A 132 -9.17 0.48 0.12
CA LEU A 132 -10.11 -0.33 0.90
C LEU A 132 -9.52 -0.73 2.24
N GLU A 133 -8.25 -1.13 2.26
CA GLU A 133 -7.51 -1.49 3.46
C GLU A 133 -7.41 -0.29 4.40
N MET A 134 -6.99 0.88 3.89
CA MET A 134 -6.96 2.12 4.64
C MET A 134 -8.33 2.48 5.24
N ALA A 135 -9.44 2.27 4.52
CA ALA A 135 -10.78 2.53 5.04
C ALA A 135 -11.15 1.58 6.18
N LEU A 136 -10.82 0.29 6.04
CA LEU A 136 -11.06 -0.70 7.08
C LEU A 136 -10.22 -0.40 8.34
N GLN A 137 -8.96 -0.06 8.18
CA GLN A 137 -8.08 0.33 9.28
C GLN A 137 -8.57 1.60 9.98
N ALA A 138 -9.06 2.60 9.25
CA ALA A 138 -9.68 3.78 9.83
C ALA A 138 -10.88 3.42 10.73
N LYS A 139 -11.73 2.49 10.30
CA LYS A 139 -12.85 2.00 11.11
C LYS A 139 -12.40 1.22 12.34
N MET A 140 -11.32 0.45 12.23
CA MET A 140 -10.72 -0.22 13.40
C MET A 140 -10.23 0.79 14.43
N TYR A 141 -9.63 1.89 14.00
CA TYR A 141 -9.22 2.97 14.89
C TYR A 141 -10.41 3.73 15.49
N GLU A 142 -11.52 3.93 14.74
CA GLU A 142 -12.76 4.47 15.32
C GLU A 142 -13.28 3.59 16.47
N LYS A 143 -13.32 2.26 16.25
CA LYS A 143 -13.74 1.30 17.30
C LYS A 143 -12.81 1.31 18.51
N SER A 144 -11.55 1.69 18.31
CA SER A 144 -10.54 1.83 19.37
C SER A 144 -10.51 3.22 20.03
N GLY A 145 -11.40 4.14 19.63
CA GLY A 145 -11.57 5.44 20.29
C GLY A 145 -11.15 6.66 19.48
N SER A 146 -10.66 6.50 18.25
CA SER A 146 -10.39 7.64 17.37
C SER A 146 -11.69 8.33 16.94
N SER A 147 -11.66 9.67 16.79
CA SER A 147 -12.85 10.41 16.42
C SER A 147 -13.25 10.17 14.95
N LYS A 148 -14.55 10.11 14.68
CA LYS A 148 -15.08 9.99 13.32
C LYS A 148 -14.72 11.18 12.43
N GLU A 149 -14.53 12.36 13.01
CA GLU A 149 -14.11 13.55 12.27
C GLU A 149 -12.71 13.39 11.69
N ASN A 150 -11.79 12.85 12.49
CA ASN A 150 -10.40 12.66 12.08
C ASN A 150 -10.23 11.53 11.06
N THR A 151 -11.05 10.47 11.13
CA THR A 151 -11.04 9.37 10.16
C THR A 151 -11.79 9.69 8.87
N ALA A 152 -12.66 10.71 8.86
CA ALA A 152 -13.51 11.06 7.73
C ALA A 152 -12.73 11.32 6.43
N THR A 153 -11.54 11.93 6.51
CA THR A 153 -10.72 12.21 5.33
C THR A 153 -10.25 10.93 4.64
N PHE A 154 -9.87 9.90 5.40
CA PHE A 154 -9.47 8.60 4.86
C PHE A 154 -10.64 7.89 4.18
N LEU A 155 -11.82 7.89 4.83
CA LEU A 155 -13.03 7.30 4.27
C LEU A 155 -13.49 8.03 3.01
N GLN A 156 -13.37 9.36 2.96
CA GLN A 156 -13.73 10.16 1.79
C GLN A 156 -12.78 9.89 0.62
N THR A 157 -11.48 9.79 0.86
CA THR A 157 -10.49 9.41 -0.15
C THR A 157 -10.80 8.03 -0.72
N ALA A 158 -11.02 7.03 0.15
CA ALA A 158 -11.37 5.68 -0.29
C ALA A 158 -12.67 5.67 -1.12
N LYS A 159 -13.69 6.42 -0.70
CA LYS A 159 -14.96 6.55 -1.43
C LYS A 159 -14.77 7.12 -2.83
N SER A 160 -13.89 8.09 -3.02
CA SER A 160 -13.63 8.71 -4.33
C SER A 160 -12.86 7.79 -5.26
N ASP A 161 -11.88 7.05 -4.73
CA ASP A 161 -10.91 6.31 -5.51
C ASP A 161 -11.36 4.87 -5.84
N ILE A 162 -12.23 4.29 -5.01
CA ILE A 162 -12.77 2.95 -5.25
C ILE A 162 -13.86 3.02 -6.32
N THR A 163 -13.58 2.44 -7.49
CA THR A 163 -14.51 2.39 -8.64
C THR A 163 -15.00 0.99 -8.96
N HIS A 164 -14.25 -0.05 -8.60
CA HIS A 164 -14.58 -1.45 -8.85
C HIS A 164 -15.86 -1.86 -8.09
N PRO A 165 -16.87 -2.48 -8.75
CA PRO A 165 -18.17 -2.75 -8.14
C PRO A 165 -18.09 -3.55 -6.84
N LYS A 166 -17.28 -4.62 -6.81
CA LYS A 166 -17.12 -5.46 -5.63
C LYS A 166 -16.46 -4.73 -4.47
N LEU A 167 -15.44 -3.90 -4.75
CA LEU A 167 -14.79 -3.11 -3.72
C LEU A 167 -15.70 -2.00 -3.18
N LYS A 168 -16.56 -1.40 -4.02
CA LYS A 168 -17.61 -0.47 -3.57
C LYS A 168 -18.61 -1.13 -2.61
N GLU A 169 -19.05 -2.35 -2.92
CA GLU A 169 -19.91 -3.12 -2.02
C GLU A 169 -19.26 -3.34 -0.67
N LEU A 170 -17.99 -3.77 -0.67
CA LEU A 170 -17.23 -3.97 0.55
C LEU A 170 -17.02 -2.67 1.32
N PHE A 171 -16.65 -1.59 0.64
CA PHE A 171 -16.51 -0.27 1.25
C PHE A 171 -17.80 0.20 1.93
N THR A 172 -18.96 0.01 1.27
CA THR A 172 -20.24 0.35 1.87
C THR A 172 -20.46 -0.39 3.19
N LYS A 173 -20.20 -1.69 3.22
CA LYS A 173 -20.31 -2.49 4.45
C LYS A 173 -19.34 -2.03 5.54
N ILE A 174 -18.10 -1.67 5.17
CA ILE A 174 -17.12 -1.13 6.11
C ILE A 174 -17.61 0.16 6.78
N VAL A 175 -18.26 1.04 6.02
CA VAL A 175 -18.74 2.33 6.56
C VAL A 175 -19.99 2.16 7.42
N GLU A 176 -20.83 1.17 7.12
CA GLU A 176 -22.04 0.86 7.87
C GLU A 176 -21.79 0.09 9.19
N ASP A 177 -20.63 -0.56 9.33
CA ASP A 177 -20.20 -1.34 10.52
C ASP A 177 -19.64 -0.42 11.62
#